data_1f941bdfabc3969de13a852d5f36364d
#
_entry.id   1f941bdfabc3969de13a852d5f36364d
#
_cell.length_a   1.000
_cell.length_b   1.000
_cell.length_c   1.000
_cell.angle_alpha   90.00
_cell.angle_beta   90.00
_cell.angle_gamma   90.00
#
_symmetry.space_group_name_H-M   'P 1'
#
loop_
_entity.id
_entity.type
_entity.pdbx_description
1 polymer ?
#
loop_
_entity_poly.entity_id
_entity_poly.type
_entity_poly.pdbx_seq_one_letter_code
_entity_poly.pdbx_strand_id
1 'polypeptide(L)'
;NLEKNLKSGVASNLKKNSNTGEENQIQKSGRKMATYYEKIATEHMEKFYVERRDVYHKPFSKVEKLEDILEEDIIYFSICYEEEVLRPFYEYLKKDEKLNLNFYKDVYGNGLWYLEISHKNASKYHGVQKLRAMLQPDAITGMGDNLNDIPLFEACDRCCAVGNAHKEVKERAEYVLDTNLNAGVVKFLEEEMMS
;
A
#
# COMPACT_ATOMS: atom_id res chain seq x y z
N ASN A 1 -22.71 -19.43 1.13
CA ASN A 1 -21.96 -19.22 -0.14
C ASN A 1 -21.00 -18.04 -0.10
N LEU A 2 -21.24 -17.04 0.78
CA LEU A 2 -20.33 -15.90 0.96
C LEU A 2 -18.98 -16.31 1.61
N GLU A 3 -19.00 -17.20 2.58
CA GLU A 3 -17.77 -17.69 3.26
C GLU A 3 -16.82 -18.46 2.33
N LYS A 4 -17.33 -19.11 1.27
CA LYS A 4 -16.47 -19.82 0.31
C LYS A 4 -15.67 -18.90 -0.58
N ASN A 5 -16.15 -17.69 -0.84
CA ASN A 5 -15.50 -16.72 -1.73
C ASN A 5 -14.46 -15.84 -0.99
N LEU A 6 -14.55 -15.70 0.35
CA LEU A 6 -13.57 -14.97 1.17
C LEU A 6 -12.22 -15.68 1.29
N LYS A 7 -12.16 -16.98 1.01
CA LYS A 7 -10.94 -17.80 1.15
C LYS A 7 -9.86 -17.58 0.08
N SER A 8 -10.04 -16.61 -0.82
CA SER A 8 -9.04 -16.21 -1.83
C SER A 8 -8.28 -14.92 -1.45
N GLY A 9 -8.44 -14.44 -0.22
CA GLY A 9 -7.75 -13.26 0.27
C GLY A 9 -6.28 -13.51 0.61
N VAL A 10 -5.49 -12.46 0.54
CA VAL A 10 -4.08 -12.42 0.94
C VAL A 10 -3.96 -11.43 2.10
N ALA A 11 -3.41 -11.87 3.22
CA ALA A 11 -3.13 -11.02 4.36
C ALA A 11 -1.62 -10.76 4.48
N SER A 12 -1.23 -9.52 4.72
CA SER A 12 0.17 -9.13 4.98
C SER A 12 0.34 -8.67 6.42
N ASN A 13 1.38 -9.16 7.09
CA ASN A 13 1.69 -8.80 8.47
C ASN A 13 3.18 -8.52 8.70
N LEU A 14 3.48 -7.95 9.88
CA LEU A 14 4.82 -7.74 10.41
C LEU A 14 5.14 -8.80 11.46
N LYS A 15 6.10 -9.69 11.21
CA LYS A 15 6.61 -10.59 12.25
C LYS A 15 7.51 -9.85 13.24
N LYS A 16 7.22 -9.95 14.53
CA LYS A 16 8.14 -9.57 15.59
C LYS A 16 9.23 -10.63 15.72
N ASN A 17 10.50 -10.26 15.52
CA ASN A 17 11.60 -11.12 15.94
C ASN A 17 11.78 -10.95 17.46
N SER A 18 11.44 -11.98 18.22
CA SER A 18 11.77 -12.10 19.64
C SER A 18 13.25 -12.53 19.77
N ASN A 19 14.17 -11.56 19.82
CA ASN A 19 15.51 -11.80 20.35
C ASN A 19 15.84 -10.68 21.34
N THR A 20 15.91 -11.10 22.60
CA THR A 20 16.33 -10.31 23.75
C THR A 20 17.82 -9.99 23.67
N GLY A 21 18.15 -8.72 23.59
CA GLY A 21 19.53 -8.20 23.67
C GLY A 21 19.52 -6.70 23.43
N GLU A 22 19.78 -5.96 24.51
CA GLU A 22 19.94 -4.50 24.50
C GLU A 22 21.15 -4.12 23.66
N GLU A 23 20.93 -3.64 22.45
CA GLU A 23 21.88 -2.82 21.70
C GLU A 23 21.18 -2.07 20.55
N ASN A 24 21.28 -0.73 20.62
CA ASN A 24 20.93 0.27 19.59
C ASN A 24 19.56 0.19 18.91
N GLN A 25 18.62 0.98 19.44
CA GLN A 25 17.19 1.02 19.07
C GLN A 25 16.85 1.46 17.64
N ILE A 26 17.79 1.88 16.81
CA ILE A 26 17.50 2.37 15.44
C ILE A 26 17.75 1.30 14.37
N GLN A 27 18.57 0.29 14.61
CA GLN A 27 18.92 -0.73 13.60
C GLN A 27 18.25 -2.10 13.76
N LYS A 28 17.46 -2.36 14.78
CA LYS A 28 16.91 -3.71 15.09
C LYS A 28 15.41 -3.90 14.97
N SER A 29 14.67 -3.02 14.34
CA SER A 29 13.30 -3.38 13.93
C SER A 29 13.28 -3.99 12.52
N GLY A 30 14.06 -5.01 12.30
CA GLY A 30 13.95 -5.90 11.14
C GLY A 30 12.69 -6.76 11.21
N ARG A 31 11.52 -6.10 11.29
CA ARG A 31 10.23 -6.77 11.14
C ARG A 31 10.14 -7.26 9.71
N LYS A 32 10.31 -8.56 9.51
CA LYS A 32 10.10 -9.15 8.18
C LYS A 32 8.61 -9.11 7.88
N MET A 33 8.23 -8.38 6.85
CA MET A 33 6.89 -8.48 6.28
C MET A 33 6.74 -9.86 5.64
N ALA A 34 5.67 -10.58 6.00
CA ALA A 34 5.27 -11.80 5.33
C ALA A 34 3.88 -11.61 4.73
N THR A 35 3.65 -12.23 3.57
CA THR A 35 2.35 -12.28 2.93
C THR A 35 1.79 -13.69 3.09
N TYR A 36 0.61 -13.81 3.71
CA TYR A 36 -0.05 -15.09 3.96
C TYR A 36 -1.19 -15.31 2.98
N TYR A 37 -1.38 -16.56 2.58
CA TYR A 37 -2.49 -16.98 1.72
C TYR A 37 -2.93 -18.41 2.06
N GLU A 38 -4.21 -18.71 1.90
CA GLU A 38 -4.72 -20.09 2.01
C GLU A 38 -4.60 -20.82 0.69
N LYS A 39 -5.11 -20.20 -0.38
CA LYS A 39 -5.23 -20.83 -1.69
C LYS A 39 -5.04 -19.79 -2.78
N ILE A 40 -4.27 -20.17 -3.79
CA ILE A 40 -4.23 -19.47 -5.08
C ILE A 40 -5.39 -20.02 -5.91
N ALA A 41 -6.45 -19.22 -6.04
CA ALA A 41 -7.73 -19.68 -6.59
C ALA A 41 -7.89 -19.39 -8.08
N THR A 42 -7.12 -18.46 -8.64
CA THR A 42 -7.24 -18.02 -10.03
C THR A 42 -5.87 -17.95 -10.70
N GLU A 43 -5.84 -18.07 -12.04
CA GLU A 43 -4.62 -17.89 -12.83
C GLU A 43 -3.98 -16.52 -12.64
N HIS A 44 -4.81 -15.49 -12.43
CA HIS A 44 -4.33 -14.13 -12.14
C HIS A 44 -3.59 -14.07 -10.80
N MET A 45 -4.15 -14.67 -9.76
CA MET A 45 -3.46 -14.75 -8.45
C MET A 45 -2.16 -15.55 -8.55
N GLU A 46 -2.12 -16.60 -9.38
CA GLU A 46 -0.90 -17.37 -9.59
C GLU A 46 0.18 -16.53 -10.27
N LYS A 47 -0.15 -15.79 -11.33
CA LYS A 47 0.77 -14.86 -12.00
C LYS A 47 1.30 -13.80 -11.03
N PHE A 48 0.41 -13.17 -10.26
CA PHE A 48 0.77 -12.21 -9.22
C PHE A 48 1.71 -12.82 -8.19
N TYR A 49 1.40 -14.01 -7.69
CA TYR A 49 2.21 -14.73 -6.71
C TYR A 49 3.61 -15.06 -7.26
N VAL A 50 3.68 -15.66 -8.45
CA VAL A 50 4.93 -16.06 -9.09
C VAL A 50 5.82 -14.84 -9.34
N GLU A 51 5.28 -13.77 -9.92
CA GLU A 51 6.03 -12.54 -10.16
C GLU A 51 6.61 -11.97 -8.86
N ARG A 52 5.78 -11.84 -7.82
CA ARG A 52 6.23 -11.26 -6.56
C ARG A 52 7.22 -12.13 -5.80
N ARG A 53 7.08 -13.46 -5.88
CA ARG A 53 8.01 -14.41 -5.27
C ARG A 53 9.34 -14.45 -6.02
N ASP A 54 9.30 -14.61 -7.34
CA ASP A 54 10.47 -14.95 -8.13
C ASP A 54 11.25 -13.71 -8.61
N VAL A 55 10.55 -12.63 -8.95
CA VAL A 55 11.18 -11.38 -9.42
C VAL A 55 11.48 -10.44 -8.25
N TYR A 56 10.51 -10.25 -7.35
CA TYR A 56 10.66 -9.29 -6.23
C TYR A 56 11.09 -9.93 -4.91
N HIS A 57 11.27 -11.25 -4.87
CA HIS A 57 11.71 -12.02 -3.70
C HIS A 57 10.87 -11.74 -2.44
N LYS A 58 9.58 -11.45 -2.62
CA LYS A 58 8.67 -11.24 -1.49
C LYS A 58 8.41 -12.54 -0.74
N PRO A 59 8.46 -12.54 0.59
CA PRO A 59 8.19 -13.72 1.38
C PRO A 59 6.67 -14.00 1.39
N PHE A 60 6.29 -15.16 0.88
CA PHE A 60 4.95 -15.71 0.95
C PHE A 60 4.93 -16.95 1.85
N SER A 61 3.89 -17.09 2.65
CA SER A 61 3.67 -18.23 3.51
C SER A 61 2.26 -18.78 3.32
N LYS A 62 2.16 -20.03 2.92
CA LYS A 62 0.88 -20.72 2.85
C LYS A 62 0.44 -21.11 4.26
N VAL A 63 -0.83 -20.86 4.58
CA VAL A 63 -1.50 -21.29 5.81
C VAL A 63 -2.69 -22.17 5.48
N GLU A 64 -3.15 -22.99 6.45
CA GLU A 64 -4.35 -23.77 6.26
C GLU A 64 -5.61 -22.91 6.29
N LYS A 65 -5.62 -21.93 7.19
CA LYS A 65 -6.68 -20.92 7.32
C LYS A 65 -6.07 -19.58 7.66
N LEU A 66 -6.62 -18.50 7.10
CA LEU A 66 -6.19 -17.13 7.44
C LEU A 66 -6.53 -16.78 8.89
N GLU A 67 -7.54 -17.41 9.48
CA GLU A 67 -7.87 -17.25 10.90
C GLU A 67 -6.72 -17.67 11.82
N ASP A 68 -5.84 -18.57 11.39
CA ASP A 68 -4.69 -19.05 12.20
C ASP A 68 -3.64 -17.96 12.44
N ILE A 69 -3.70 -16.85 11.68
CA ILE A 69 -2.76 -15.73 11.81
C ILE A 69 -3.38 -14.46 12.42
N LEU A 70 -4.60 -14.52 12.95
CA LEU A 70 -5.28 -13.35 13.52
C LEU A 70 -4.60 -12.81 14.79
N GLU A 71 -3.78 -13.62 15.47
CA GLU A 71 -2.94 -13.18 16.59
C GLU A 71 -1.69 -12.38 16.14
N GLU A 72 -1.39 -12.35 14.84
CA GLU A 72 -0.28 -11.57 14.29
C GLU A 72 -0.69 -10.10 14.07
N ASP A 73 0.28 -9.20 14.00
CA ASP A 73 0.05 -7.80 13.64
C ASP A 73 -0.29 -7.67 12.15
N ILE A 74 -1.55 -7.76 11.77
CA ILE A 74 -1.98 -7.68 10.38
C ILE A 74 -1.96 -6.21 9.93
N ILE A 75 -1.28 -5.94 8.79
CA ILE A 75 -1.17 -4.60 8.22
C ILE A 75 -2.34 -4.32 7.29
N TYR A 76 -2.62 -5.24 6.36
CA TYR A 76 -3.73 -5.12 5.43
C TYR A 76 -4.15 -6.49 4.86
N PHE A 77 -5.38 -6.53 4.35
CA PHE A 77 -5.88 -7.59 3.48
C PHE A 77 -5.99 -7.07 2.06
N SER A 78 -5.67 -7.91 1.09
CA SER A 78 -5.87 -7.65 -0.32
C SER A 78 -6.63 -8.80 -0.95
N ILE A 79 -7.76 -8.51 -1.58
CA ILE A 79 -8.64 -9.47 -2.23
C ILE A 79 -8.77 -9.04 -3.69
N CYS A 80 -8.57 -9.98 -4.62
CA CYS A 80 -8.72 -9.73 -6.05
C CYS A 80 -9.76 -10.70 -6.63
N TYR A 81 -10.86 -10.15 -7.16
CA TYR A 81 -11.96 -10.94 -7.72
C TYR A 81 -12.84 -10.09 -8.65
N GLU A 82 -13.95 -10.68 -9.19
CA GLU A 82 -14.93 -9.93 -9.97
C GLU A 82 -15.60 -8.84 -9.14
N GLU A 83 -15.93 -7.72 -9.77
CA GLU A 83 -16.53 -6.56 -9.12
C GLU A 83 -17.85 -6.92 -8.42
N GLU A 84 -18.69 -7.69 -9.07
CA GLU A 84 -20.02 -8.06 -8.58
C GLU A 84 -19.94 -8.84 -7.26
N VAL A 85 -18.84 -9.57 -7.05
CA VAL A 85 -18.59 -10.33 -5.82
C VAL A 85 -18.03 -9.44 -4.73
N LEU A 86 -17.08 -8.55 -5.07
CA LEU A 86 -16.38 -7.70 -4.09
C LEU A 86 -17.21 -6.48 -3.66
N ARG A 87 -18.03 -5.93 -4.53
CA ARG A 87 -18.81 -4.71 -4.25
C ARG A 87 -19.70 -4.82 -3.02
N PRO A 88 -20.47 -5.91 -2.78
CA PRO A 88 -21.24 -6.04 -1.55
C PRO A 88 -20.39 -6.00 -0.25
N PHE A 89 -19.16 -6.54 -0.28
CA PHE A 89 -18.24 -6.47 0.85
C PHE A 89 -17.73 -5.05 1.06
N TYR A 90 -17.32 -4.39 -0.02
CA TYR A 90 -16.94 -2.98 0.04
C TYR A 90 -18.04 -2.13 0.64
N GLU A 91 -19.30 -2.26 0.15
CA GLU A 91 -20.45 -1.50 0.65
C GLU A 91 -20.79 -1.81 2.12
N TYR A 92 -20.51 -3.02 2.59
CA TYR A 92 -20.66 -3.39 3.97
C TYR A 92 -19.55 -2.79 4.84
N LEU A 93 -18.30 -2.97 4.44
CA LEU A 93 -17.11 -2.57 5.21
C LEU A 93 -16.93 -1.06 5.29
N LYS A 94 -17.34 -0.30 4.27
CA LYS A 94 -17.21 1.17 4.26
C LYS A 94 -18.01 1.87 5.35
N LYS A 95 -18.89 1.16 6.04
CA LYS A 95 -19.65 1.67 7.20
C LYS A 95 -18.82 1.68 8.49
N ASP A 96 -17.71 0.95 8.51
CA ASP A 96 -16.81 0.90 9.66
C ASP A 96 -15.74 2.00 9.51
N GLU A 97 -15.88 3.06 10.31
CA GLU A 97 -14.97 4.21 10.32
C GLU A 97 -13.54 3.88 10.78
N LYS A 98 -13.29 2.66 11.27
CA LYS A 98 -11.94 2.19 11.64
C LYS A 98 -11.14 1.68 10.46
N LEU A 99 -11.80 1.46 9.33
CA LEU A 99 -11.19 0.90 8.12
C LEU A 99 -10.83 1.99 7.11
N ASN A 100 -9.74 1.75 6.40
CA ASN A 100 -9.37 2.41 5.16
C ASN A 100 -9.48 1.40 4.05
N LEU A 101 -10.29 1.69 3.04
CA LEU A 101 -10.63 0.79 1.95
C LEU A 101 -10.18 1.39 0.62
N ASN A 102 -9.45 0.61 -0.16
CA ASN A 102 -9.19 0.90 -1.57
C ASN A 102 -9.95 -0.10 -2.43
N PHE A 103 -10.82 0.38 -3.29
CA PHE A 103 -11.60 -0.45 -4.21
C PHE A 103 -11.42 0.05 -5.64
N TYR A 104 -10.68 -0.71 -6.44
CA TYR A 104 -10.29 -0.26 -7.79
C TYR A 104 -10.15 -1.43 -8.76
N LYS A 105 -10.32 -1.11 -10.05
CA LYS A 105 -10.15 -2.07 -11.13
C LYS A 105 -8.68 -2.31 -11.40
N ASP A 106 -8.30 -3.57 -11.63
CA ASP A 106 -6.97 -3.94 -12.09
C ASP A 106 -6.69 -3.33 -13.47
N VAL A 107 -5.63 -2.54 -13.58
CA VAL A 107 -5.24 -1.87 -14.83
C VAL A 107 -4.39 -2.75 -15.75
N TYR A 108 -3.87 -3.88 -15.24
CA TYR A 108 -2.94 -4.75 -15.97
C TYR A 108 -3.59 -5.99 -16.58
N GLY A 109 -4.89 -6.20 -16.44
CA GLY A 109 -5.51 -7.34 -17.07
C GLY A 109 -6.93 -7.67 -16.60
N ASN A 110 -7.53 -8.59 -17.18
CA ASN A 110 -8.67 -9.50 -16.92
C ASN A 110 -9.99 -8.92 -16.38
N GLY A 111 -10.10 -7.59 -16.17
CA GLY A 111 -11.33 -6.98 -15.65
C GLY A 111 -11.62 -7.24 -14.17
N LEU A 112 -10.68 -7.81 -13.43
CA LEU A 112 -10.81 -8.03 -12.00
C LEU A 112 -10.68 -6.73 -11.21
N TRP A 113 -11.13 -6.76 -9.97
CA TRP A 113 -11.08 -5.66 -9.02
C TRP A 113 -10.30 -6.05 -7.78
N TYR A 114 -9.64 -5.07 -7.19
CA TYR A 114 -9.00 -5.19 -5.90
C TYR A 114 -9.86 -4.53 -4.81
N LEU A 115 -9.97 -5.21 -3.69
CA LEU A 115 -10.43 -4.65 -2.43
C LEU A 115 -9.28 -4.79 -1.42
N GLU A 116 -8.68 -3.67 -1.07
CA GLU A 116 -7.67 -3.60 -0.03
C GLU A 116 -8.29 -3.01 1.24
N ILE A 117 -8.02 -3.64 2.37
CA ILE A 117 -8.58 -3.31 3.67
C ILE A 117 -7.43 -3.09 4.63
N SER A 118 -7.36 -1.91 5.25
CA SER A 118 -6.36 -1.57 6.25
C SER A 118 -6.98 -0.76 7.39
N HIS A 119 -6.21 -0.51 8.43
CA HIS A 119 -6.65 0.40 9.49
C HIS A 119 -6.72 1.84 8.95
N LYS A 120 -7.70 2.63 9.40
CA LYS A 120 -7.92 4.01 8.94
C LYS A 120 -6.67 4.91 8.99
N ASN A 121 -5.80 4.68 9.97
CA ASN A 121 -4.56 5.44 10.12
C ASN A 121 -3.41 4.88 9.26
N ALA A 122 -3.63 3.80 8.49
CA ALA A 122 -2.66 3.26 7.53
C ALA A 122 -2.80 3.98 6.18
N SER A 123 -2.61 5.28 6.17
CA SER A 123 -2.63 6.13 4.97
C SER A 123 -1.32 6.88 4.82
N LYS A 124 -1.04 7.37 3.61
CA LYS A 124 0.12 8.22 3.32
C LYS A 124 0.09 9.50 4.17
N TYR A 125 -1.10 10.06 4.42
CA TYR A 125 -1.28 11.20 5.34
C TYR A 125 -0.71 10.91 6.72
N HIS A 126 -1.19 9.85 7.38
CA HIS A 126 -0.75 9.50 8.72
C HIS A 126 0.71 9.09 8.78
N GLY A 127 1.24 8.47 7.70
CA GLY A 127 2.65 8.17 7.56
C GLY A 127 3.52 9.42 7.61
N VAL A 128 3.16 10.45 6.84
CA VAL A 128 3.85 11.75 6.82
C VAL A 128 3.74 12.45 8.17
N GLN A 129 2.54 12.49 8.78
CA GLN A 129 2.37 13.10 10.09
C GLN A 129 3.26 12.44 11.16
N LYS A 130 3.39 11.11 11.11
CA LYS A 130 4.29 10.38 12.00
C LYS A 130 5.75 10.72 11.75
N LEU A 131 6.19 10.78 10.49
CA LEU A 131 7.55 11.18 10.13
C LEU A 131 7.84 12.63 10.55
N ARG A 132 6.90 13.55 10.33
CA ARG A 132 6.98 14.95 10.79
C ARG A 132 7.21 15.03 12.31
N ALA A 133 6.43 14.27 13.08
CA ALA A 133 6.58 14.24 14.53
C ALA A 133 7.91 13.65 15.00
N MET A 134 8.47 12.68 14.28
CA MET A 134 9.72 12.01 14.63
C MET A 134 10.96 12.80 14.21
N LEU A 135 10.95 13.42 13.04
CA LEU A 135 12.12 14.03 12.41
C LEU A 135 12.14 15.56 12.57
N GLN A 136 10.98 16.16 12.85
CA GLN A 136 10.80 17.61 13.01
C GLN A 136 11.46 18.42 11.87
N PRO A 137 11.19 18.09 10.59
CA PRO A 137 11.77 18.81 9.45
C PRO A 137 11.14 20.21 9.32
N ASP A 138 11.89 21.15 8.76
CA ASP A 138 11.40 22.50 8.47
C ASP A 138 10.27 22.47 7.43
N ALA A 139 10.41 21.62 6.41
CA ALA A 139 9.38 21.41 5.38
C ALA A 139 9.42 19.98 4.83
N ILE A 140 8.28 19.53 4.29
CA ILE A 140 8.12 18.23 3.64
C ILE A 140 7.57 18.46 2.24
N THR A 141 8.29 17.95 1.23
CA THR A 141 7.81 17.91 -0.15
C THR A 141 7.27 16.53 -0.48
N GLY A 142 6.01 16.44 -0.88
CA GLY A 142 5.36 15.22 -1.34
C GLY A 142 5.39 15.11 -2.85
N MET A 143 5.71 13.93 -3.39
CA MET A 143 5.68 13.65 -4.83
C MET A 143 4.75 12.50 -5.11
N GLY A 144 3.90 12.62 -6.14
CA GLY A 144 2.88 11.62 -6.43
C GLY A 144 2.47 11.55 -7.90
N ASP A 145 1.80 10.45 -8.24
CA ASP A 145 1.33 10.18 -9.60
C ASP A 145 -0.12 9.72 -9.68
N ASN A 146 -0.70 9.19 -8.59
CA ASN A 146 -2.01 8.57 -8.64
C ASN A 146 -2.93 9.05 -7.48
N LEU A 147 -4.21 8.73 -7.56
CA LEU A 147 -5.25 9.19 -6.61
C LEU A 147 -4.94 8.81 -5.16
N ASN A 148 -4.23 7.72 -4.92
CA ASN A 148 -3.79 7.31 -3.58
C ASN A 148 -2.67 8.21 -3.00
N ASP A 149 -2.16 9.19 -3.77
CA ASP A 149 -1.20 10.20 -3.32
C ASP A 149 -1.88 11.49 -2.84
N ILE A 150 -3.18 11.65 -3.07
CA ILE A 150 -3.91 12.82 -2.59
C ILE A 150 -3.77 12.99 -1.06
N PRO A 151 -3.93 11.93 -0.24
CA PRO A 151 -3.67 12.05 1.20
C PRO A 151 -2.21 12.38 1.57
N LEU A 152 -1.23 12.02 0.71
CA LEU A 152 0.16 12.46 0.88
C LEU A 152 0.26 13.98 0.73
N PHE A 153 -0.34 14.53 -0.31
CA PHE A 153 -0.32 15.98 -0.58
C PHE A 153 -0.95 16.78 0.55
N GLU A 154 -2.05 16.30 1.12
CA GLU A 154 -2.72 16.93 2.27
C GLU A 154 -1.83 17.01 3.53
N ALA A 155 -0.80 16.18 3.61
CA ALA A 155 0.11 16.12 4.76
C ALA A 155 1.44 16.85 4.54
N CYS A 156 1.73 17.27 3.31
CA CYS A 156 2.99 17.90 2.92
C CYS A 156 2.86 19.44 2.84
N ASP A 157 3.98 20.12 2.92
CA ASP A 157 4.04 21.60 2.80
C ASP A 157 4.13 22.02 1.33
N ARG A 158 4.73 21.18 0.47
CA ARG A 158 4.83 21.36 -0.98
C ARG A 158 4.43 20.06 -1.68
N CYS A 159 3.73 20.18 -2.81
CA CYS A 159 3.18 19.04 -3.53
C CYS A 159 3.60 19.07 -5.00
N CYS A 160 4.25 18.01 -5.45
CA CYS A 160 4.72 17.85 -6.82
C CYS A 160 4.07 16.65 -7.49
N ALA A 161 3.44 16.83 -8.64
CA ALA A 161 2.96 15.73 -9.48
C ALA A 161 3.92 15.48 -10.64
N VAL A 162 4.20 14.21 -10.96
CA VAL A 162 4.95 13.90 -12.19
C VAL A 162 4.08 14.15 -13.43
N GLY A 163 4.70 14.45 -14.58
CA GLY A 163 4.01 14.87 -15.80
C GLY A 163 3.01 13.84 -16.34
N ASN A 164 3.22 12.54 -16.08
CA ASN A 164 2.30 11.46 -16.41
C ASN A 164 1.32 11.10 -15.27
N ALA A 165 1.23 11.91 -14.22
CA ALA A 165 0.29 11.70 -13.12
C ALA A 165 -1.17 11.82 -13.56
N HIS A 166 -2.07 11.22 -12.78
CA HIS A 166 -3.51 11.37 -12.94
C HIS A 166 -3.91 12.85 -12.95
N LYS A 167 -4.91 13.21 -13.76
CA LYS A 167 -5.35 14.61 -13.93
C LYS A 167 -5.65 15.28 -12.58
N GLU A 168 -6.43 14.64 -11.74
CA GLU A 168 -6.83 15.15 -10.42
C GLU A 168 -5.64 15.37 -9.47
N VAL A 169 -4.60 14.54 -9.57
CA VAL A 169 -3.35 14.69 -8.79
C VAL A 169 -2.59 15.93 -9.26
N LYS A 170 -2.49 16.13 -10.58
CA LYS A 170 -1.87 17.35 -11.15
C LYS A 170 -2.63 18.63 -10.78
N GLU A 171 -3.96 18.58 -10.71
CA GLU A 171 -4.79 19.71 -10.31
C GLU A 171 -4.61 20.12 -8.84
N ARG A 172 -4.14 19.19 -7.99
CA ARG A 172 -3.86 19.43 -6.57
C ARG A 172 -2.40 19.71 -6.26
N ALA A 173 -1.52 19.52 -7.23
CA ALA A 173 -0.10 19.76 -7.08
C ALA A 173 0.23 21.25 -7.26
N GLU A 174 1.21 21.73 -6.47
CA GLU A 174 1.79 23.07 -6.64
C GLU A 174 2.70 23.09 -7.87
N TYR A 175 3.44 21.99 -8.12
CA TYR A 175 4.34 21.86 -9.26
C TYR A 175 3.99 20.60 -10.06
N VAL A 176 3.99 20.75 -11.40
CA VAL A 176 3.93 19.59 -12.32
C VAL A 176 5.31 19.42 -12.93
N LEU A 177 5.97 18.36 -12.54
CA LEU A 177 7.33 18.02 -12.96
C LEU A 177 7.34 17.41 -14.37
N ASP A 178 8.52 17.09 -14.91
CA ASP A 178 8.65 16.24 -16.09
C ASP A 178 8.14 14.80 -15.76
N THR A 179 7.98 13.97 -16.78
CA THR A 179 7.49 12.61 -16.60
C THR A 179 8.49 11.74 -15.84
N ASN A 180 8.02 10.62 -15.28
CA ASN A 180 8.89 9.62 -14.67
C ASN A 180 9.89 9.04 -15.68
N LEU A 181 9.53 8.91 -16.96
CA LEU A 181 10.41 8.44 -18.02
C LEU A 181 11.56 9.41 -18.30
N ASN A 182 11.33 10.69 -18.07
CA ASN A 182 12.31 11.75 -18.23
C ASN A 182 13.01 12.13 -16.91
N ALA A 183 12.94 11.28 -15.90
CA ALA A 183 13.54 11.51 -14.59
C ALA A 183 13.09 12.82 -13.90
N GLY A 184 11.80 13.20 -14.04
CA GLY A 184 11.28 14.48 -13.56
C GLY A 184 11.54 14.73 -12.07
N VAL A 185 11.40 13.71 -11.21
CA VAL A 185 11.71 13.82 -9.78
C VAL A 185 13.20 14.11 -9.54
N VAL A 186 14.09 13.42 -10.26
CA VAL A 186 15.55 13.60 -10.09
C VAL A 186 15.95 15.00 -10.47
N LYS A 187 15.50 15.51 -11.62
CA LYS A 187 15.77 16.88 -12.07
C LYS A 187 15.33 17.92 -11.04
N PHE A 188 14.11 17.78 -10.53
CA PHE A 188 13.59 18.68 -9.51
C PHE A 188 14.45 18.67 -8.23
N LEU A 189 14.88 17.49 -7.77
CA LEU A 189 15.75 17.39 -6.58
C LEU A 189 17.13 17.99 -6.82
N GLU A 190 17.71 17.82 -8.01
CA GLU A 190 18.99 18.44 -8.38
C GLU A 190 18.90 19.98 -8.40
N GLU A 191 17.79 20.55 -8.94
CA GLU A 191 17.54 21.99 -8.94
C GLU A 191 17.39 22.55 -7.52
N GLU A 192 16.65 21.85 -6.64
CA GLU A 192 16.46 22.24 -5.23
C GLU A 192 17.75 22.17 -4.41
N MET A 193 18.65 21.23 -4.73
CA MET A 193 19.94 21.09 -4.02
C MET A 193 20.98 22.13 -4.48
N MET A 194 20.78 22.77 -5.66
CA MET A 194 21.68 23.79 -6.20
C MET A 194 21.21 25.22 -5.88
N SER A 195 20.02 25.38 -5.35
CA SER A 195 19.41 26.67 -4.94
C SER A 195 19.66 26.97 -3.48
#